data_228d91d4b1749daf9b8e7fc901668d07
#
_entry.id   228d91d4b1749daf9b8e7fc901668d07
#
_cell.length_a   1.000
_cell.length_b   1.000
_cell.length_c   1.000
_cell.angle_alpha   90.00
_cell.angle_beta   90.00
_cell.angle_gamma   90.00
#
_symmetry.space_group_name_H-M   'P 1'
#
loop_
_entity.id
_entity.type
_entity.pdbx_description
1 polymer ?
#
loop_
_entity_poly.entity_id
_entity_poly.type
_entity_poly.pdbx_seq_one_letter_code
_entity_poly.pdbx_strand_id
1 'polypeptide(L)'
;MLIKMQVGEQDRGELQVNVTDSDNAPIRDARVTISEPETAINPNSPIERLETDVSGQTQIVDLNTPPLEYSLNENNENMPYANYNIQIEVPGYETENIRNVEILPDSLSLQNVRMRKREGEQVENIDIDPHTLYAEYPEKIPEDEIKDVNEPGEIVLSRVVIPEYVVVHDGTPSSNARDYYVTYKDYIKNVASSEIYATWPRATIEANVLAIMSFTLNRVYTEWYRNKGYDFTITSSTAYDQKWIYGRNIFQSIDEVVDEIFDQYLSRPDVRQPILTQYCDGKRVTCPNWLSQWGSCNLGEQGFGTLEIIRNYYGDDMYINTAEQISGIPASWPGYDLTIGASGQKVMQMQEQLDTIARVYTAIPRVSADGVFGEGTQLR
;
A
#
# COMPACT_ATOMS: atom_id res chain seq x y z
N MET A 1 -6.99 -39.76 27.55
CA MET A 1 -6.33 -38.51 27.95
C MET A 1 -6.60 -37.50 26.87
N LEU A 2 -7.65 -36.72 27.03
CA LEU A 2 -8.03 -35.69 26.05
C LEU A 2 -7.07 -34.51 26.18
N ILE A 3 -6.22 -34.31 25.18
CA ILE A 3 -5.41 -33.09 25.05
C ILE A 3 -6.42 -31.97 24.84
N LYS A 4 -6.65 -31.11 25.83
CA LYS A 4 -7.25 -29.82 25.64
C LYS A 4 -6.25 -29.03 24.77
N MET A 5 -6.55 -28.87 23.49
CA MET A 5 -6.00 -27.77 22.73
C MET A 5 -6.35 -26.49 23.50
N GLN A 6 -5.37 -25.81 24.06
CA GLN A 6 -5.52 -24.40 24.42
C GLN A 6 -5.84 -23.68 23.09
N VAL A 7 -7.05 -23.17 22.99
CA VAL A 7 -7.38 -22.14 22.01
C VAL A 7 -6.50 -20.97 22.41
N GLY A 8 -5.42 -20.73 21.67
CA GLY A 8 -4.60 -19.52 21.84
C GLY A 8 -5.53 -18.30 21.76
N GLU A 9 -5.26 -17.28 22.54
CA GLU A 9 -5.95 -16.01 22.44
C GLU A 9 -5.89 -15.57 20.98
N GLN A 10 -7.05 -15.36 20.37
CA GLN A 10 -7.15 -14.78 19.03
C GLN A 10 -7.10 -13.27 19.21
N ASP A 11 -6.15 -12.64 18.55
CA ASP A 11 -6.10 -11.19 18.45
C ASP A 11 -7.17 -10.67 17.48
N ARG A 12 -7.29 -9.37 17.38
CA ARG A 12 -8.28 -8.69 16.55
C ARG A 12 -7.58 -7.73 15.60
N GLY A 13 -8.09 -7.66 14.40
CA GLY A 13 -7.75 -6.63 13.41
C GLY A 13 -9.02 -5.99 12.86
N GLU A 14 -8.87 -4.89 12.18
CA GLU A 14 -9.98 -4.07 11.69
C GLU A 14 -10.04 -4.05 10.16
N LEU A 15 -11.24 -3.93 9.63
CA LEU A 15 -11.49 -3.79 8.19
C LEU A 15 -12.46 -2.66 7.92
N GLN A 16 -12.14 -1.82 6.94
CA GLN A 16 -13.04 -0.86 6.32
C GLN A 16 -13.03 -1.04 4.80
N VAL A 17 -14.19 -1.01 4.17
CA VAL A 17 -14.33 -1.11 2.71
C VAL A 17 -14.72 0.26 2.16
N ASN A 18 -13.99 0.72 1.14
CA ASN A 18 -14.22 1.97 0.42
C ASN A 18 -14.68 1.66 -0.99
N VAL A 19 -15.85 2.13 -1.38
CA VAL A 19 -16.47 1.82 -2.68
C VAL A 19 -16.64 3.10 -3.50
N THR A 20 -16.04 3.11 -4.70
CA THR A 20 -16.12 4.22 -5.65
C THR A 20 -16.57 3.73 -7.02
N ASP A 21 -16.99 4.63 -7.89
CA ASP A 21 -17.22 4.35 -9.30
C ASP A 21 -15.93 4.52 -10.13
N SER A 22 -16.05 4.38 -11.46
CA SER A 22 -14.94 4.55 -12.41
C SER A 22 -14.32 5.96 -12.39
N ASP A 23 -15.06 6.94 -11.95
CA ASP A 23 -14.63 8.35 -11.88
C ASP A 23 -14.11 8.73 -10.47
N ASN A 24 -13.91 7.74 -9.60
CA ASN A 24 -13.54 7.86 -8.19
C ASN A 24 -14.61 8.54 -7.30
N ALA A 25 -15.83 8.72 -7.78
CA ALA A 25 -16.90 9.23 -6.94
C ALA A 25 -17.37 8.16 -5.95
N PRO A 26 -17.61 8.51 -4.66
CA PRO A 26 -18.03 7.54 -3.65
C PRO A 26 -19.43 7.00 -3.98
N ILE A 27 -19.62 5.70 -3.75
CA ILE A 27 -20.92 5.05 -3.92
C ILE A 27 -21.52 4.81 -2.54
N ARG A 28 -22.62 5.51 -2.28
CA ARG A 28 -23.42 5.33 -1.09
C ARG A 28 -24.37 4.13 -1.22
N ASP A 29 -24.76 3.55 -0.08
CA ASP A 29 -25.71 2.43 0.03
C ASP A 29 -25.25 1.17 -0.78
N ALA A 30 -23.93 1.03 -1.03
CA ALA A 30 -23.34 -0.20 -1.54
C ALA A 30 -23.43 -1.28 -0.46
N ARG A 31 -23.98 -2.43 -0.84
CA ARG A 31 -24.08 -3.56 0.09
C ARG A 31 -22.78 -4.35 0.11
N VAL A 32 -22.19 -4.48 1.29
CA VAL A 32 -20.93 -5.20 1.51
C VAL A 32 -21.20 -6.39 2.42
N THR A 33 -20.87 -7.59 1.96
CA THR A 33 -20.95 -8.82 2.75
C THR A 33 -19.54 -9.34 3.00
N ILE A 34 -19.15 -9.48 4.28
CA ILE A 34 -17.89 -10.10 4.69
C ILE A 34 -18.20 -11.54 5.10
N SER A 35 -17.40 -12.48 4.64
CA SER A 35 -17.59 -13.90 4.90
C SER A 35 -16.29 -14.63 5.20
N GLU A 36 -16.41 -15.81 5.81
CA GLU A 36 -15.29 -16.74 6.04
C GLU A 36 -14.65 -17.16 4.71
N PRO A 37 -13.32 -17.42 4.68
CA PRO A 37 -12.64 -17.93 3.51
C PRO A 37 -13.08 -19.37 3.16
N GLU A 38 -12.77 -19.83 1.95
CA GLU A 38 -13.10 -21.18 1.50
C GLU A 38 -12.43 -22.28 2.34
N THR A 39 -11.31 -21.95 3.00
CA THR A 39 -10.55 -22.86 3.88
C THR A 39 -11.13 -22.99 5.28
N ALA A 40 -12.12 -22.17 5.66
CA ALA A 40 -12.74 -22.22 6.98
C ALA A 40 -13.60 -23.46 7.19
N ILE A 41 -13.93 -23.77 8.45
CA ILE A 41 -14.82 -24.87 8.83
C ILE A 41 -16.22 -24.70 8.20
N ASN A 42 -16.68 -23.44 8.08
CA ASN A 42 -17.91 -23.06 7.42
C ASN A 42 -17.61 -22.12 6.25
N PRO A 43 -17.16 -22.63 5.10
CA PRO A 43 -16.74 -21.81 3.98
C PRO A 43 -17.83 -20.83 3.53
N ASN A 44 -17.43 -19.61 3.18
CA ASN A 44 -18.31 -18.56 2.67
C ASN A 44 -19.49 -18.20 3.60
N SER A 45 -19.39 -18.55 4.90
CA SER A 45 -20.40 -18.15 5.89
C SER A 45 -20.36 -16.65 6.11
N PRO A 46 -21.47 -15.91 5.92
CA PRO A 46 -21.50 -14.48 6.19
C PRO A 46 -21.23 -14.18 7.67
N ILE A 47 -20.28 -13.27 7.92
CA ILE A 47 -19.94 -12.76 9.25
C ILE A 47 -20.64 -11.43 9.51
N GLU A 48 -20.50 -10.49 8.53
CA GLU A 48 -21.04 -9.14 8.62
C GLU A 48 -21.74 -8.74 7.29
N ARG A 49 -22.75 -7.87 7.43
CA ARG A 49 -23.41 -7.21 6.31
C ARG A 49 -23.49 -5.74 6.60
N LEU A 50 -22.89 -4.93 5.74
CA LEU A 50 -22.70 -3.50 5.91
C LEU A 50 -23.25 -2.76 4.69
N GLU A 51 -23.45 -1.46 4.87
CA GLU A 51 -23.75 -0.52 3.78
C GLU A 51 -22.77 0.64 3.85
N THR A 52 -22.40 1.18 2.69
CA THR A 52 -21.53 2.34 2.62
C THR A 52 -22.28 3.63 2.89
N ASP A 53 -21.60 4.60 3.51
CA ASP A 53 -22.11 5.95 3.80
C ASP A 53 -21.96 6.89 2.58
N VAL A 54 -22.16 8.20 2.80
CA VAL A 54 -22.03 9.24 1.76
C VAL A 54 -20.60 9.41 1.24
N SER A 55 -19.61 8.91 1.96
CA SER A 55 -18.20 8.85 1.55
C SER A 55 -17.84 7.56 0.82
N GLY A 56 -18.81 6.67 0.60
CA GLY A 56 -18.57 5.36 0.03
C GLY A 56 -17.87 4.40 1.00
N GLN A 57 -17.87 4.67 2.30
CA GLN A 57 -17.16 3.90 3.32
C GLN A 57 -18.12 3.10 4.19
N THR A 58 -17.73 1.86 4.53
CA THR A 58 -18.43 1.11 5.58
C THR A 58 -17.99 1.62 6.96
N GLN A 59 -18.77 1.30 7.98
CA GLN A 59 -18.22 1.31 9.34
C GLN A 59 -17.04 0.34 9.43
N ILE A 60 -16.12 0.61 10.38
CA ILE A 60 -15.02 -0.29 10.70
C ILE A 60 -15.58 -1.49 11.46
N VAL A 61 -15.12 -2.69 11.12
CA VAL A 61 -15.49 -3.94 11.77
C VAL A 61 -14.28 -4.65 12.32
N ASP A 62 -14.44 -5.19 13.53
CA ASP A 62 -13.45 -6.04 14.17
C ASP A 62 -13.56 -7.48 13.66
N LEU A 63 -12.43 -8.06 13.28
CA LEU A 63 -12.33 -9.43 12.80
C LEU A 63 -11.28 -10.22 13.59
N ASN A 64 -11.44 -11.53 13.69
CA ASN A 64 -10.48 -12.39 14.37
C ASN A 64 -9.21 -12.52 13.55
N THR A 65 -8.06 -12.49 14.22
CA THR A 65 -6.74 -12.67 13.61
C THR A 65 -5.90 -13.67 14.39
N PRO A 66 -4.81 -14.21 13.80
CA PRO A 66 -3.77 -14.87 14.54
C PRO A 66 -3.10 -13.94 15.58
N PRO A 67 -2.32 -14.47 16.51
CA PRO A 67 -1.57 -13.67 17.47
C PRO A 67 -0.60 -12.68 16.80
N LEU A 68 -0.51 -11.46 17.35
CA LEU A 68 0.37 -10.40 16.88
C LEU A 68 1.84 -10.87 16.77
N GLU A 69 2.30 -11.67 17.68
CA GLU A 69 3.66 -12.22 17.70
C GLU A 69 4.03 -12.98 16.42
N TYR A 70 3.05 -13.49 15.66
CA TYR A 70 3.32 -14.21 14.41
C TYR A 70 3.87 -13.29 13.30
N SER A 71 3.48 -12.03 13.29
CA SER A 71 3.97 -11.03 12.34
C SER A 71 5.25 -10.32 12.81
N LEU A 72 5.66 -10.51 14.05
CA LEU A 72 6.88 -9.92 14.65
C LEU A 72 8.04 -10.92 14.76
N ASN A 73 7.79 -12.19 14.55
CA ASN A 73 8.80 -13.26 14.70
C ASN A 73 9.20 -13.84 13.34
N GLU A 74 10.41 -13.55 12.89
CA GLU A 74 10.97 -14.06 11.63
C GLU A 74 10.99 -15.60 11.54
N ASN A 75 11.03 -16.30 12.68
CA ASN A 75 11.06 -17.77 12.73
C ASN A 75 9.66 -18.40 12.83
N ASN A 76 8.60 -17.60 12.80
CA ASN A 76 7.25 -18.12 12.76
C ASN A 76 6.94 -18.76 11.40
N GLU A 77 6.40 -19.98 11.41
CA GLU A 77 5.98 -20.72 10.22
C GLU A 77 4.46 -20.69 10.00
N ASN A 78 3.70 -20.15 10.97
CA ASN A 78 2.26 -20.01 10.83
C ASN A 78 1.92 -18.74 10.05
N MET A 79 0.74 -18.76 9.41
CA MET A 79 0.20 -17.56 8.73
C MET A 79 -0.01 -16.45 9.78
N PRO A 80 0.58 -15.26 9.62
CA PRO A 80 0.51 -14.17 10.59
C PRO A 80 -0.71 -13.27 10.45
N TYR A 81 -1.60 -13.57 9.52
CA TYR A 81 -2.83 -12.83 9.22
C TYR A 81 -4.00 -13.76 9.00
N ALA A 82 -5.21 -13.24 9.11
CA ALA A 82 -6.41 -13.92 8.67
C ALA A 82 -6.83 -13.48 7.27
N ASN A 83 -7.48 -14.37 6.54
CA ASN A 83 -8.08 -14.07 5.24
C ASN A 83 -9.60 -14.03 5.38
N TYR A 84 -10.24 -13.05 4.71
CA TYR A 84 -11.68 -12.96 4.61
C TYR A 84 -12.09 -12.72 3.15
N ASN A 85 -13.32 -13.08 2.80
CA ASN A 85 -13.89 -12.80 1.49
C ASN A 85 -14.89 -11.64 1.60
N ILE A 86 -14.90 -10.77 0.59
CA ILE A 86 -15.81 -9.62 0.53
C ILE A 86 -16.60 -9.71 -0.78
N GLN A 87 -17.91 -9.52 -0.69
CA GLN A 87 -18.78 -9.34 -1.84
C GLN A 87 -19.40 -7.95 -1.80
N ILE A 88 -19.34 -7.23 -2.91
CA ILE A 88 -19.92 -5.90 -3.05
C ILE A 88 -21.01 -5.93 -4.12
N GLU A 89 -22.21 -5.46 -3.76
CA GLU A 89 -23.36 -5.36 -4.63
C GLU A 89 -23.90 -3.94 -4.66
N VAL A 90 -23.98 -3.36 -5.87
CA VAL A 90 -24.54 -2.02 -6.11
C VAL A 90 -25.51 -2.10 -7.29
N PRO A 91 -26.75 -1.59 -7.17
CA PRO A 91 -27.68 -1.59 -8.29
C PRO A 91 -27.11 -0.85 -9.52
N GLY A 92 -27.08 -1.52 -10.65
CA GLY A 92 -26.52 -0.96 -11.91
C GLY A 92 -25.03 -1.15 -12.14
N TYR A 93 -24.34 -1.77 -11.20
CA TYR A 93 -22.93 -2.14 -11.30
C TYR A 93 -22.73 -3.65 -11.36
N GLU A 94 -21.56 -4.09 -11.76
CA GLU A 94 -21.15 -5.49 -11.68
C GLU A 94 -20.98 -5.87 -10.21
N THR A 95 -21.25 -7.14 -9.88
CA THR A 95 -20.95 -7.65 -8.54
C THR A 95 -19.46 -7.96 -8.45
N GLU A 96 -18.80 -7.42 -7.42
CA GLU A 96 -17.39 -7.68 -7.15
C GLU A 96 -17.25 -8.69 -6.02
N ASN A 97 -16.46 -9.74 -6.24
CA ASN A 97 -16.06 -10.71 -5.22
C ASN A 97 -14.55 -10.63 -5.04
N ILE A 98 -14.11 -10.26 -3.85
CA ILE A 98 -12.69 -10.17 -3.49
C ILE A 98 -12.41 -11.24 -2.44
N ARG A 99 -11.51 -12.16 -2.76
CA ARG A 99 -11.12 -13.25 -1.89
C ARG A 99 -9.75 -13.01 -1.29
N ASN A 100 -9.54 -13.60 -0.12
CA ASN A 100 -8.27 -13.55 0.62
C ASN A 100 -7.85 -12.13 1.02
N VAL A 101 -8.82 -11.28 1.38
CA VAL A 101 -8.52 -9.97 1.97
C VAL A 101 -7.80 -10.19 3.29
N GLU A 102 -6.62 -9.63 3.41
CA GLU A 102 -5.68 -9.88 4.51
C GLU A 102 -5.95 -8.96 5.70
N ILE A 103 -6.12 -9.54 6.88
CA ILE A 103 -6.34 -8.81 8.13
C ILE A 103 -5.22 -9.16 9.10
N LEU A 104 -4.40 -8.19 9.44
CA LEU A 104 -3.35 -8.28 10.46
C LEU A 104 -3.89 -7.88 11.84
N PRO A 105 -3.37 -8.46 12.92
CA PRO A 105 -3.71 -8.03 14.28
C PRO A 105 -3.32 -6.58 14.52
N ASP A 106 -4.06 -5.90 15.39
CA ASP A 106 -3.83 -4.50 15.80
C ASP A 106 -3.66 -3.51 14.62
N SER A 107 -4.26 -3.82 13.47
CA SER A 107 -4.12 -3.03 12.24
C SER A 107 -5.47 -2.82 11.56
N LEU A 108 -5.67 -1.64 10.97
CA LEU A 108 -6.82 -1.37 10.11
C LEU A 108 -6.47 -1.65 8.64
N SER A 109 -7.17 -2.61 8.06
CA SER A 109 -7.14 -2.93 6.63
C SER A 109 -8.15 -2.06 5.88
N LEU A 110 -7.71 -1.43 4.79
CA LEU A 110 -8.52 -0.61 3.91
C LEU A 110 -8.69 -1.34 2.58
N GLN A 111 -9.89 -1.85 2.29
CA GLN A 111 -10.19 -2.45 1.00
C GLN A 111 -10.83 -1.41 0.09
N ASN A 112 -10.05 -0.92 -0.87
CA ASN A 112 -10.53 0.01 -1.88
C ASN A 112 -11.09 -0.76 -3.08
N VAL A 113 -12.33 -0.45 -3.48
CA VAL A 113 -13.04 -1.11 -4.57
C VAL A 113 -13.56 -0.08 -5.54
N ARG A 114 -13.24 -0.27 -6.83
CA ARG A 114 -13.74 0.58 -7.91
C ARG A 114 -14.73 -0.21 -8.75
N MET A 115 -16.01 0.10 -8.57
CA MET A 115 -17.11 -0.57 -9.24
C MET A 115 -17.21 -0.20 -10.72
N ARG A 116 -17.49 -1.18 -11.57
CA ARG A 116 -17.77 -0.98 -12.99
C ARG A 116 -19.26 -1.02 -13.26
N LYS A 117 -19.73 -0.11 -14.12
CA LYS A 117 -21.14 -0.14 -14.57
C LYS A 117 -21.41 -1.44 -15.31
N ARG A 118 -22.58 -2.03 -15.04
CA ARG A 118 -22.96 -3.31 -15.61
C ARG A 118 -23.22 -3.20 -17.11
N GLU A 119 -22.44 -3.94 -17.90
CA GLU A 119 -22.61 -4.11 -19.37
C GLU A 119 -23.02 -5.57 -19.71
N GLY A 120 -23.95 -6.15 -18.95
CA GLY A 120 -24.39 -7.56 -19.08
C GLY A 120 -24.47 -8.25 -17.72
N GLU A 121 -24.47 -9.60 -17.72
CA GLU A 121 -24.33 -10.40 -16.51
C GLU A 121 -22.86 -10.76 -16.29
N GLN A 122 -22.10 -9.85 -15.68
CA GLN A 122 -20.71 -10.11 -15.33
C GLN A 122 -20.52 -9.99 -13.81
N VAL A 123 -19.74 -10.92 -13.29
CA VAL A 123 -19.25 -10.92 -11.91
C VAL A 123 -17.74 -10.86 -11.98
N GLU A 124 -17.12 -9.86 -11.39
CA GLU A 124 -15.68 -9.83 -11.28
C GLU A 124 -15.25 -10.61 -10.03
N ASN A 125 -14.26 -11.50 -10.21
CA ASN A 125 -13.66 -12.23 -9.11
C ASN A 125 -12.19 -11.83 -9.02
N ILE A 126 -11.79 -11.33 -7.86
CA ILE A 126 -10.43 -10.93 -7.55
C ILE A 126 -9.92 -11.86 -6.45
N ASP A 127 -8.85 -12.60 -6.75
CA ASP A 127 -8.17 -13.46 -5.78
C ASP A 127 -6.86 -12.78 -5.40
N ILE A 128 -6.75 -12.32 -4.15
CA ILE A 128 -5.54 -11.67 -3.64
C ILE A 128 -4.49 -12.74 -3.36
N ASP A 129 -3.31 -12.61 -3.98
CA ASP A 129 -2.16 -13.46 -3.72
C ASP A 129 -1.70 -13.35 -2.25
N PRO A 130 -1.14 -14.43 -1.67
CA PRO A 130 -0.57 -14.38 -0.33
C PRO A 130 0.54 -13.34 -0.18
N HIS A 131 0.69 -12.82 1.04
CA HIS A 131 1.72 -11.88 1.40
C HIS A 131 3.14 -12.43 1.14
N THR A 132 4.03 -11.62 0.58
CA THR A 132 5.36 -12.04 0.14
C THR A 132 6.23 -12.63 1.26
N LEU A 133 6.15 -12.09 2.47
CA LEU A 133 6.90 -12.61 3.62
C LEU A 133 6.38 -13.97 4.14
N TYR A 134 5.19 -14.40 3.74
CA TYR A 134 4.65 -15.72 4.07
C TYR A 134 4.76 -16.70 2.91
N ALA A 135 4.49 -16.24 1.68
CA ALA A 135 4.56 -17.03 0.44
C ALA A 135 6.00 -17.36 0.03
N GLU A 136 6.18 -17.96 -1.13
CA GLU A 136 7.49 -18.15 -1.74
C GLU A 136 8.15 -16.79 -2.06
N TYR A 137 9.44 -16.68 -1.75
CA TYR A 137 10.24 -15.50 -2.06
C TYR A 137 11.31 -15.89 -3.07
N PRO A 138 11.23 -15.45 -4.34
CA PRO A 138 12.23 -15.78 -5.35
C PRO A 138 13.52 -15.00 -5.12
N GLU A 139 14.64 -15.57 -5.55
CA GLU A 139 15.90 -14.82 -5.64
C GLU A 139 15.74 -13.63 -6.57
N LYS A 140 16.24 -12.46 -6.14
CA LYS A 140 16.29 -11.27 -6.97
C LYS A 140 17.47 -11.31 -7.93
N ILE A 141 17.28 -10.78 -9.12
CA ILE A 141 18.34 -10.55 -10.09
C ILE A 141 19.16 -9.34 -9.61
N PRO A 142 20.46 -9.50 -9.27
CA PRO A 142 21.27 -8.38 -8.84
C PRO A 142 21.49 -7.37 -9.97
N GLU A 143 21.37 -6.10 -9.63
CA GLU A 143 21.63 -4.98 -10.54
C GLU A 143 22.50 -3.92 -9.86
N ASP A 144 23.21 -3.13 -10.66
CA ASP A 144 24.01 -2.03 -10.13
C ASP A 144 23.11 -0.96 -9.49
N GLU A 145 23.52 -0.48 -8.33
CA GLU A 145 22.83 0.55 -7.55
C GLU A 145 22.67 1.86 -8.33
N ILE A 146 23.68 2.22 -9.10
CA ILE A 146 23.68 3.37 -10.00
C ILE A 146 23.73 2.83 -11.43
N LYS A 147 22.73 3.16 -12.23
CA LYS A 147 22.69 2.75 -13.63
C LYS A 147 23.62 3.60 -14.47
N ASP A 148 24.41 2.95 -15.30
CA ASP A 148 25.21 3.62 -16.32
C ASP A 148 24.29 3.99 -17.49
N VAL A 149 24.01 5.29 -17.62
CA VAL A 149 23.03 5.85 -18.60
C VAL A 149 23.73 6.63 -19.70
N ASN A 150 24.92 6.23 -20.10
CA ASN A 150 25.76 6.95 -21.05
C ASN A 150 25.75 6.36 -22.46
N GLU A 151 24.87 5.42 -22.78
CA GLU A 151 24.78 4.90 -24.14
C GLU A 151 24.03 5.89 -25.08
N PRO A 152 24.56 6.11 -26.31
CA PRO A 152 23.89 6.98 -27.27
C PRO A 152 22.50 6.44 -27.64
N GLY A 153 21.46 7.20 -27.33
CA GLY A 153 20.06 6.83 -27.60
C GLY A 153 19.23 6.48 -26.38
N GLU A 154 19.82 6.39 -25.18
CA GLU A 154 19.07 6.21 -23.95
C GLU A 154 18.35 7.50 -23.53
N ILE A 155 17.10 7.33 -23.11
CA ILE A 155 16.30 8.41 -22.54
C ILE A 155 16.48 8.38 -21.02
N VAL A 156 16.93 9.50 -20.46
CA VAL A 156 17.09 9.70 -19.02
C VAL A 156 16.45 11.03 -18.64
N LEU A 157 15.69 11.05 -17.56
CA LEU A 157 15.10 12.30 -17.09
C LEU A 157 16.19 13.27 -16.59
N SER A 158 16.04 14.56 -16.86
CA SER A 158 17.01 15.59 -16.42
C SER A 158 16.96 15.88 -14.93
N ARG A 159 15.90 15.45 -14.26
CA ARG A 159 15.62 15.64 -12.83
C ARG A 159 14.75 14.52 -12.29
N VAL A 160 14.78 14.32 -10.98
CA VAL A 160 13.91 13.36 -10.30
C VAL A 160 12.54 13.98 -10.11
N VAL A 161 11.52 13.30 -10.61
CA VAL A 161 10.13 13.74 -10.53
C VAL A 161 9.25 12.58 -10.06
N ILE A 162 8.20 12.88 -9.34
CA ILE A 162 7.16 11.91 -9.00
C ILE A 162 6.22 11.79 -10.20
N PRO A 163 6.07 10.61 -10.81
CA PRO A 163 5.14 10.43 -11.91
C PRO A 163 3.69 10.44 -11.40
N GLU A 164 2.75 10.84 -12.24
CA GLU A 164 1.32 10.72 -11.92
C GLU A 164 0.91 9.25 -11.84
N TYR A 165 1.36 8.46 -12.81
CA TYR A 165 1.07 7.03 -12.92
C TYR A 165 2.34 6.20 -13.09
N VAL A 166 2.27 4.98 -12.58
CA VAL A 166 3.22 3.90 -12.84
C VAL A 166 2.48 2.86 -13.69
N VAL A 167 3.06 2.46 -14.81
CA VAL A 167 2.51 1.36 -15.63
C VAL A 167 3.13 0.06 -15.13
N VAL A 168 2.32 -0.78 -14.50
CA VAL A 168 2.74 -2.05 -13.92
C VAL A 168 2.43 -3.19 -14.88
N HIS A 169 3.46 -3.91 -15.32
CA HIS A 169 3.31 -5.16 -16.06
C HIS A 169 3.14 -6.31 -15.07
N ASP A 170 1.97 -6.96 -15.07
CA ASP A 170 1.62 -7.96 -14.06
C ASP A 170 2.24 -9.34 -14.35
N GLY A 171 3.55 -9.38 -14.32
CA GLY A 171 4.33 -10.60 -14.59
C GLY A 171 5.82 -10.34 -14.72
N THR A 172 6.54 -11.27 -15.35
CA THR A 172 7.95 -11.07 -15.73
C THR A 172 8.05 -10.21 -16.99
N PRO A 173 9.18 -9.52 -17.26
CA PRO A 173 9.26 -8.58 -18.38
C PRO A 173 8.89 -9.13 -19.76
N SER A 174 9.11 -10.42 -19.99
CA SER A 174 8.82 -11.08 -21.28
C SER A 174 7.51 -11.90 -21.28
N SER A 175 6.75 -11.88 -20.19
CA SER A 175 5.46 -12.59 -20.11
C SER A 175 4.38 -11.90 -20.93
N ASN A 176 3.38 -12.67 -21.36
CA ASN A 176 2.17 -12.10 -21.93
C ASN A 176 1.19 -11.80 -20.78
N ALA A 177 1.34 -10.66 -20.15
CA ALA A 177 0.55 -10.24 -19.01
C ALA A 177 -0.11 -8.89 -19.27
N ARG A 178 -1.03 -8.49 -18.39
CA ARG A 178 -1.76 -7.23 -18.47
C ARG A 178 -0.93 -6.10 -17.88
N ASP A 179 -1.04 -4.92 -18.49
CA ASP A 179 -0.49 -3.67 -17.96
C ASP A 179 -1.58 -2.90 -17.22
N TYR A 180 -1.23 -2.43 -16.01
CA TYR A 180 -2.11 -1.63 -15.17
C TYR A 180 -1.55 -0.23 -14.99
N TYR A 181 -2.41 0.79 -15.20
CA TYR A 181 -2.10 2.18 -14.90
C TYR A 181 -2.51 2.47 -13.46
N VAL A 182 -1.52 2.66 -12.59
CA VAL A 182 -1.73 2.85 -11.15
C VAL A 182 -1.14 4.18 -10.75
N THR A 183 -1.83 4.99 -9.93
CA THR A 183 -1.22 6.23 -9.42
C THR A 183 0.02 5.89 -8.62
N TYR A 184 1.02 6.77 -8.61
CA TYR A 184 2.29 6.51 -7.93
C TYR A 184 2.09 6.13 -6.46
N LYS A 185 1.26 6.89 -5.73
CA LYS A 185 0.98 6.59 -4.32
C LYS A 185 0.31 5.24 -4.13
N ASP A 186 -0.71 4.93 -4.93
CA ASP A 186 -1.42 3.65 -4.83
C ASP A 186 -0.50 2.46 -5.16
N TYR A 187 0.44 2.66 -6.10
CA TYR A 187 1.47 1.66 -6.38
C TYR A 187 2.35 1.41 -5.17
N ILE A 188 2.91 2.46 -4.54
CA ILE A 188 3.79 2.32 -3.37
C ILE A 188 3.04 1.70 -2.18
N LYS A 189 1.81 2.15 -1.91
CA LYS A 189 0.95 1.60 -0.85
C LYS A 189 0.69 0.11 -1.06
N ASN A 190 0.38 -0.29 -2.29
CA ASN A 190 0.14 -1.68 -2.65
C ASN A 190 1.39 -2.55 -2.46
N VAL A 191 2.54 -2.13 -3.01
CA VAL A 191 3.81 -2.85 -2.86
C VAL A 191 4.18 -2.99 -1.38
N ALA A 192 4.15 -1.90 -0.62
CA ALA A 192 4.48 -1.95 0.81
C ALA A 192 3.53 -2.87 1.58
N SER A 193 2.21 -2.80 1.32
CA SER A 193 1.22 -3.71 1.93
C SER A 193 1.32 -5.17 1.46
N SER A 194 2.06 -5.44 0.39
CA SER A 194 2.32 -6.79 -0.12
C SER A 194 3.64 -7.38 0.37
N GLU A 195 4.57 -6.54 0.82
CA GLU A 195 5.97 -6.93 1.07
C GLU A 195 6.43 -6.73 2.52
N ILE A 196 5.74 -5.93 3.35
CA ILE A 196 6.07 -5.74 4.77
C ILE A 196 4.81 -5.77 5.63
N TYR A 197 4.94 -6.21 6.89
CA TYR A 197 3.81 -6.21 7.79
C TYR A 197 3.55 -4.84 8.42
N ALA A 198 2.28 -4.43 8.43
CA ALA A 198 1.81 -3.17 9.01
C ALA A 198 1.96 -3.11 10.55
N THR A 199 2.19 -4.25 11.18
CA THR A 199 2.44 -4.40 12.62
C THR A 199 3.87 -4.02 13.03
N TRP A 200 4.77 -3.83 12.06
CA TRP A 200 6.17 -3.50 12.33
C TRP A 200 6.34 -2.07 12.89
N PRO A 201 7.44 -1.78 13.59
CA PRO A 201 7.71 -0.43 14.09
C PRO A 201 7.68 0.60 12.96
N ARG A 202 7.14 1.80 13.25
CA ARG A 202 7.01 2.87 12.25
C ARG A 202 8.32 3.18 11.52
N ALA A 203 9.45 3.26 12.23
CA ALA A 203 10.77 3.51 11.62
C ALA A 203 11.17 2.42 10.61
N THR A 204 10.76 1.17 10.86
CA THR A 204 10.94 0.04 9.93
C THR A 204 10.07 0.22 8.68
N ILE A 205 8.79 0.56 8.86
CA ILE A 205 7.86 0.81 7.74
C ILE A 205 8.41 1.94 6.88
N GLU A 206 8.79 3.08 7.47
CA GLU A 206 9.39 4.21 6.74
C GLU A 206 10.66 3.82 5.98
N ALA A 207 11.56 3.05 6.58
CA ALA A 207 12.81 2.62 5.93
C ALA A 207 12.53 1.74 4.71
N ASN A 208 11.60 0.79 4.81
CA ASN A 208 11.21 -0.06 3.70
C ASN A 208 10.45 0.73 2.61
N VAL A 209 9.54 1.64 2.98
CA VAL A 209 8.82 2.50 2.04
C VAL A 209 9.80 3.40 1.27
N LEU A 210 10.81 3.99 1.94
CA LEU A 210 11.89 4.75 1.26
C LEU A 210 12.67 3.90 0.27
N ALA A 211 12.98 2.66 0.62
CA ALA A 211 13.64 1.73 -0.30
C ALA A 211 12.74 1.39 -1.50
N ILE A 212 11.46 1.10 -1.28
CA ILE A 212 10.47 0.84 -2.33
C ILE A 212 10.34 2.05 -3.27
N MET A 213 10.22 3.26 -2.73
CA MET A 213 10.09 4.49 -3.51
C MET A 213 11.34 4.78 -4.33
N SER A 214 12.53 4.66 -3.74
CA SER A 214 13.80 4.91 -4.44
C SER A 214 14.03 3.93 -5.58
N PHE A 215 13.71 2.65 -5.37
CA PHE A 215 13.73 1.64 -6.41
C PHE A 215 12.78 2.01 -7.57
N THR A 216 11.53 2.34 -7.26
CA THR A 216 10.54 2.74 -8.26
C THR A 216 10.97 3.99 -9.04
N LEU A 217 11.45 5.02 -8.33
CA LEU A 217 11.93 6.25 -8.95
C LEU A 217 13.20 6.05 -9.78
N ASN A 218 14.05 5.07 -9.45
CA ASN A 218 15.17 4.70 -10.32
C ASN A 218 14.67 4.15 -11.66
N ARG A 219 13.65 3.26 -11.64
CA ARG A 219 13.02 2.73 -12.87
C ARG A 219 12.41 3.84 -13.73
N VAL A 220 11.75 4.81 -13.10
CA VAL A 220 11.16 5.99 -13.77
C VAL A 220 12.27 6.89 -14.33
N TYR A 221 13.25 7.25 -13.51
CA TYR A 221 14.33 8.18 -13.89
C TYR A 221 15.16 7.67 -15.06
N THR A 222 15.50 6.39 -15.05
CA THR A 222 16.34 5.74 -16.08
C THR A 222 15.53 5.26 -17.28
N GLU A 223 14.22 5.39 -17.29
CA GLU A 223 13.31 4.83 -18.31
C GLU A 223 13.67 3.35 -18.64
N TRP A 224 13.99 2.59 -17.58
CA TRP A 224 14.67 1.30 -17.64
C TRP A 224 14.06 0.29 -18.59
N TYR A 225 12.74 0.13 -18.56
CA TYR A 225 12.06 -0.80 -19.45
C TYR A 225 11.79 -0.20 -20.83
N ARG A 226 11.47 1.10 -20.91
CA ARG A 226 11.26 1.78 -22.19
C ARG A 226 12.50 1.81 -23.06
N ASN A 227 13.67 2.00 -22.47
CA ASN A 227 14.95 1.90 -23.17
C ASN A 227 15.26 0.49 -23.69
N LYS A 228 14.52 -0.54 -23.19
CA LYS A 228 14.59 -1.93 -23.65
C LYS A 228 13.46 -2.29 -24.64
N GLY A 229 12.64 -1.31 -25.04
CA GLY A 229 11.55 -1.51 -26.00
C GLY A 229 10.23 -2.01 -25.40
N TYR A 230 10.04 -1.89 -24.08
CA TYR A 230 8.78 -2.19 -23.41
C TYR A 230 7.96 -0.92 -23.19
N ASP A 231 6.63 -1.07 -23.08
CA ASP A 231 5.70 0.05 -22.89
C ASP A 231 5.27 0.27 -21.43
N PHE A 232 5.88 -0.43 -20.47
CA PHE A 232 5.60 -0.33 -19.05
C PHE A 232 6.77 0.30 -18.25
N THR A 233 6.48 0.70 -17.02
CA THR A 233 7.47 1.33 -16.11
C THR A 233 8.19 0.31 -15.25
N ILE A 234 7.44 -0.70 -14.73
CA ILE A 234 7.90 -1.65 -13.73
C ILE A 234 7.10 -2.94 -13.83
N THR A 235 7.64 -4.05 -13.31
CA THR A 235 6.93 -5.34 -13.26
C THR A 235 6.40 -5.64 -11.85
N SER A 236 5.41 -6.55 -11.75
CA SER A 236 4.93 -7.09 -10.46
C SER A 236 5.78 -8.25 -9.93
N SER A 237 6.86 -8.60 -10.64
CA SER A 237 7.73 -9.73 -10.31
C SER A 237 8.81 -9.33 -9.30
N THR A 238 8.81 -9.93 -8.11
CA THR A 238 9.84 -9.72 -7.08
C THR A 238 11.25 -10.13 -7.51
N ALA A 239 11.40 -11.01 -8.49
CA ALA A 239 12.73 -11.37 -9.03
C ALA A 239 13.37 -10.22 -9.80
N TYR A 240 12.57 -9.41 -10.49
CA TYR A 240 13.01 -8.28 -11.30
C TYR A 240 12.83 -6.94 -10.59
N ASP A 241 11.66 -6.74 -9.98
CA ASP A 241 11.28 -5.47 -9.37
C ASP A 241 10.63 -5.69 -7.99
N GLN A 242 9.33 -5.43 -7.86
CA GLN A 242 8.59 -5.36 -6.60
C GLN A 242 7.26 -6.11 -6.70
N LYS A 243 6.76 -6.65 -5.59
CA LYS A 243 5.49 -7.36 -5.57
C LYS A 243 4.33 -6.37 -5.50
N TRP A 244 3.72 -6.13 -6.64
CA TRP A 244 2.43 -5.48 -6.74
C TRP A 244 1.34 -6.56 -6.93
N ILE A 245 0.20 -6.45 -6.27
CA ILE A 245 -0.89 -7.43 -6.33
C ILE A 245 -2.19 -6.71 -6.69
N TYR A 246 -2.85 -7.14 -7.78
CA TYR A 246 -4.14 -6.59 -8.15
C TYR A 246 -5.20 -6.85 -7.06
N GLY A 247 -5.92 -5.78 -6.64
CA GLY A 247 -6.96 -5.86 -5.62
C GLY A 247 -6.48 -5.92 -4.17
N ARG A 248 -5.17 -5.86 -3.89
CA ARG A 248 -4.61 -5.85 -2.54
C ARG A 248 -5.25 -4.78 -1.65
N ASN A 249 -5.70 -5.18 -0.46
CA ASN A 249 -6.03 -4.24 0.60
C ASN A 249 -4.79 -3.52 1.13
N ILE A 250 -4.96 -2.28 1.55
CA ILE A 250 -3.89 -1.43 2.07
C ILE A 250 -4.04 -1.36 3.59
N PHE A 251 -2.94 -1.31 4.33
CA PHE A 251 -2.97 -1.09 5.78
C PHE A 251 -2.82 0.39 6.11
N GLN A 252 -3.63 0.89 7.04
CA GLN A 252 -3.66 2.32 7.39
C GLN A 252 -2.29 2.87 7.79
N SER A 253 -1.52 2.15 8.61
CA SER A 253 -0.19 2.60 9.04
C SER A 253 0.78 2.78 7.86
N ILE A 254 0.66 1.95 6.83
CA ILE A 254 1.44 2.06 5.58
C ILE A 254 0.90 3.21 4.72
N ASP A 255 -0.43 3.35 4.61
CA ASP A 255 -1.09 4.43 3.89
C ASP A 255 -0.62 5.81 4.39
N GLU A 256 -0.63 5.99 5.71
CA GLU A 256 -0.18 7.21 6.37
C GLU A 256 1.30 7.51 6.12
N VAL A 257 2.17 6.51 6.25
CA VAL A 257 3.61 6.69 6.00
C VAL A 257 3.85 7.09 4.54
N VAL A 258 3.24 6.41 3.58
CA VAL A 258 3.40 6.77 2.16
C VAL A 258 2.90 8.18 1.88
N ASP A 259 1.75 8.57 2.45
CA ASP A 259 1.21 9.92 2.26
C ASP A 259 2.11 11.02 2.84
N GLU A 260 2.85 10.74 3.92
CA GLU A 260 3.77 11.69 4.54
C GLU A 260 5.09 11.86 3.77
N ILE A 261 5.62 10.78 3.17
CA ILE A 261 6.98 10.79 2.60
C ILE A 261 7.03 10.51 1.10
N PHE A 262 5.91 10.51 0.37
CA PHE A 262 5.80 10.06 -1.02
C PHE A 262 6.71 10.78 -2.03
N ASP A 263 7.22 11.96 -1.70
CA ASP A 263 8.13 12.73 -2.54
C ASP A 263 9.61 12.55 -2.18
N GLN A 264 9.89 11.69 -1.20
CA GLN A 264 11.25 11.43 -0.75
C GLN A 264 11.88 10.23 -1.49
N TYR A 265 13.19 10.24 -1.59
CA TYR A 265 13.96 9.14 -2.16
C TYR A 265 15.39 9.11 -1.58
N LEU A 266 16.06 7.97 -1.74
CA LEU A 266 17.42 7.76 -1.29
C LEU A 266 18.43 8.13 -2.38
N SER A 267 19.47 8.85 -2.00
CA SER A 267 20.54 9.27 -2.89
C SER A 267 21.90 9.22 -2.20
N ARG A 268 22.96 9.25 -3.03
CA ARG A 268 24.34 9.38 -2.59
C ARG A 268 24.89 10.75 -2.95
N PRO A 269 25.96 11.24 -2.26
CA PRO A 269 26.64 12.47 -2.65
C PRO A 269 27.03 12.45 -4.14
N ASP A 270 26.81 13.58 -4.80
CA ASP A 270 27.16 13.78 -6.22
C ASP A 270 26.44 12.88 -7.25
N VAL A 271 25.47 12.07 -6.82
CA VAL A 271 24.63 11.24 -7.68
C VAL A 271 23.23 11.84 -7.79
N ARG A 272 22.78 12.16 -9.01
CA ARG A 272 21.47 12.77 -9.25
C ARG A 272 20.33 11.76 -9.31
N GLN A 273 20.61 10.56 -9.84
CA GLN A 273 19.56 9.54 -9.95
C GLN A 273 19.20 8.99 -8.58
N PRO A 274 17.91 8.62 -8.36
CA PRO A 274 17.52 7.82 -7.22
C PRO A 274 18.30 6.50 -7.22
N ILE A 275 18.76 6.08 -6.05
CA ILE A 275 19.51 4.83 -5.92
C ILE A 275 18.56 3.64 -6.18
N LEU A 276 19.01 2.65 -6.94
CA LEU A 276 18.30 1.37 -7.07
C LEU A 276 18.48 0.58 -5.76
N THR A 277 17.62 0.82 -4.84
CA THR A 277 17.62 0.23 -3.49
C THR A 277 17.05 -1.18 -3.52
N GLN A 278 17.83 -2.16 -3.96
CA GLN A 278 17.41 -3.56 -3.85
C GLN A 278 17.29 -3.98 -2.38
N TYR A 279 16.35 -4.86 -2.11
CA TYR A 279 16.09 -5.45 -0.80
C TYR A 279 15.59 -6.88 -0.95
N CYS A 280 15.63 -7.67 0.11
CA CYS A 280 15.06 -9.01 0.16
C CYS A 280 14.46 -9.31 1.54
N ASP A 281 13.81 -10.47 1.72
CA ASP A 281 13.22 -10.83 3.01
C ASP A 281 14.28 -11.01 4.11
N GLY A 282 15.50 -11.39 3.73
CA GLY A 282 16.62 -11.59 4.64
C GLY A 282 16.57 -12.92 5.41
N LYS A 283 15.60 -13.78 5.12
CA LYS A 283 15.40 -15.09 5.73
C LYS A 283 15.55 -16.22 4.72
N ARG A 284 14.73 -16.21 3.66
CA ARG A 284 14.75 -17.23 2.59
C ARG A 284 15.79 -16.92 1.55
N VAL A 285 16.04 -15.62 1.33
CA VAL A 285 17.03 -15.10 0.41
C VAL A 285 18.07 -14.27 1.17
N THR A 286 19.35 -14.49 0.89
CA THR A 286 20.43 -13.68 1.46
C THR A 286 20.53 -12.36 0.70
N CYS A 287 20.50 -11.25 1.45
CA CYS A 287 20.62 -9.90 0.89
C CYS A 287 22.08 -9.47 0.80
N PRO A 288 22.70 -9.38 -0.40
CA PRO A 288 24.11 -8.97 -0.52
C PRO A 288 24.21 -7.44 -0.44
N ASN A 289 24.47 -6.88 0.74
CA ASN A 289 24.51 -5.43 1.01
C ASN A 289 23.23 -4.68 0.64
N TRP A 290 22.09 -5.37 0.70
CA TRP A 290 20.76 -4.81 0.50
C TRP A 290 19.98 -4.79 1.83
N LEU A 291 18.94 -3.99 1.90
CA LEU A 291 18.07 -3.99 3.05
C LEU A 291 17.40 -5.37 3.22
N SER A 292 17.58 -5.95 4.40
CA SER A 292 16.84 -7.12 4.86
C SER A 292 15.54 -6.65 5.51
N GLN A 293 14.39 -7.08 4.99
CA GLN A 293 13.08 -6.68 5.54
C GLN A 293 12.96 -7.15 7.00
N TRP A 294 13.19 -8.42 7.30
CA TRP A 294 13.19 -8.91 8.68
C TRP A 294 14.29 -8.29 9.54
N GLY A 295 15.49 -8.10 8.98
CA GLY A 295 16.56 -7.44 9.71
C GLY A 295 16.24 -5.98 10.05
N SER A 296 15.51 -5.27 9.19
CA SER A 296 15.04 -3.90 9.47
C SER A 296 13.97 -3.88 10.59
N CYS A 297 13.12 -4.91 10.65
CA CYS A 297 12.19 -5.08 11.76
C CYS A 297 12.93 -5.23 13.09
N ASN A 298 13.91 -6.14 13.14
CA ASN A 298 14.72 -6.35 14.34
C ASN A 298 15.44 -5.06 14.81
N LEU A 299 15.93 -4.23 13.87
CA LEU A 299 16.54 -2.94 14.23
C LEU A 299 15.51 -1.95 14.76
N GLY A 300 14.33 -1.86 14.13
CA GLY A 300 13.25 -1.00 14.59
C GLY A 300 12.75 -1.37 15.99
N GLU A 301 12.63 -2.66 16.29
CA GLU A 301 12.29 -3.16 17.65
C GLU A 301 13.36 -2.79 18.70
N GLN A 302 14.62 -2.65 18.28
CA GLN A 302 15.72 -2.18 19.13
C GLN A 302 15.72 -0.65 19.27
N GLY A 303 14.83 0.08 18.61
CA GLY A 303 14.68 1.53 18.69
C GLY A 303 15.55 2.32 17.72
N PHE A 304 16.10 1.68 16.68
CA PHE A 304 16.81 2.40 15.62
C PHE A 304 15.82 3.26 14.81
N GLY A 305 16.25 4.48 14.47
CA GLY A 305 15.47 5.37 13.61
C GLY A 305 15.58 5.02 12.12
N THR A 306 14.68 5.57 11.31
CA THR A 306 14.56 5.31 9.87
C THR A 306 15.89 5.43 9.11
N LEU A 307 16.61 6.55 9.30
CA LEU A 307 17.89 6.79 8.61
C LEU A 307 19.01 5.87 9.12
N GLU A 308 18.98 5.51 10.40
CA GLU A 308 19.95 4.56 10.97
C GLU A 308 19.75 3.17 10.37
N ILE A 309 18.49 2.70 10.22
CA ILE A 309 18.15 1.45 9.55
C ILE A 309 18.64 1.48 8.09
N ILE A 310 18.34 2.55 7.35
CA ILE A 310 18.78 2.72 5.95
C ILE A 310 20.31 2.62 5.85
N ARG A 311 21.03 3.36 6.69
CA ARG A 311 22.49 3.39 6.67
C ARG A 311 23.15 2.08 7.08
N ASN A 312 22.52 1.31 7.94
CA ASN A 312 23.00 -0.03 8.32
C ASN A 312 23.15 -0.97 7.11
N TYR A 313 22.28 -0.79 6.09
CA TYR A 313 22.31 -1.65 4.89
C TYR A 313 22.98 -1.01 3.68
N TYR A 314 22.76 0.28 3.46
CA TYR A 314 23.23 0.97 2.26
C TYR A 314 24.46 1.84 2.49
N GLY A 315 24.94 1.96 3.73
CA GLY A 315 26.16 2.71 4.10
C GLY A 315 25.89 4.13 4.61
N ASP A 316 26.90 4.69 5.30
CA ASP A 316 26.77 5.94 6.06
C ASP A 316 26.58 7.18 5.20
N ASP A 317 26.93 7.13 3.93
CA ASP A 317 26.81 8.23 2.96
C ASP A 317 25.43 8.29 2.29
N MET A 318 24.51 7.36 2.63
CA MET A 318 23.14 7.42 2.17
C MET A 318 22.38 8.54 2.88
N TYR A 319 21.60 9.32 2.13
CA TYR A 319 20.75 10.36 2.67
C TYR A 319 19.40 10.42 1.94
N ILE A 320 18.42 11.06 2.59
CA ILE A 320 17.07 11.26 2.05
C ILE A 320 17.06 12.58 1.28
N ASN A 321 16.56 12.54 0.06
CA ASN A 321 16.36 13.71 -0.80
C ASN A 321 14.88 13.84 -1.15
N THR A 322 14.48 14.98 -1.73
CA THR A 322 13.10 15.25 -2.14
C THR A 322 13.03 15.44 -3.65
N ALA A 323 12.07 14.77 -4.29
CA ALA A 323 11.83 14.86 -5.72
C ALA A 323 10.91 16.05 -6.05
N GLU A 324 11.02 16.55 -7.28
CA GLU A 324 10.04 17.49 -7.80
C GLU A 324 8.73 16.77 -8.13
N GLN A 325 7.60 17.37 -7.78
CA GLN A 325 6.28 16.84 -8.12
C GLN A 325 5.89 17.25 -9.53
N ILE A 326 5.28 16.33 -10.29
CA ILE A 326 4.61 16.66 -11.54
C ILE A 326 3.23 17.24 -11.22
N SER A 327 2.77 18.24 -11.99
CA SER A 327 1.39 18.71 -11.95
C SER A 327 0.43 17.56 -12.27
N GLY A 328 -0.54 17.29 -11.41
CA GLY A 328 -1.51 16.20 -11.58
C GLY A 328 -1.47 15.15 -10.47
N ILE A 329 -0.46 15.16 -9.58
CA ILE A 329 -0.60 14.43 -8.33
C ILE A 329 -1.71 15.12 -7.54
N PRO A 330 -2.80 14.42 -7.19
CA PRO A 330 -3.90 15.04 -6.48
C PRO A 330 -3.36 15.60 -5.16
N ALA A 331 -3.16 16.91 -5.10
CA ALA A 331 -3.10 17.59 -3.83
C ALA A 331 -4.40 17.26 -3.08
N SER A 332 -4.60 17.75 -1.95
CA SER A 332 -5.67 17.57 -1.00
C SER A 332 -7.11 17.25 -1.50
N TRP A 333 -7.47 17.57 -2.76
CA TRP A 333 -8.82 17.28 -3.27
C TRP A 333 -8.99 15.78 -3.59
N PRO A 334 -10.00 15.11 -3.01
CA PRO A 334 -10.19 13.67 -3.19
C PRO A 334 -10.79 13.27 -4.55
N GLY A 335 -11.12 14.22 -5.43
CA GLY A 335 -11.79 13.97 -6.71
C GLY A 335 -13.32 14.10 -6.66
N TYR A 336 -13.87 14.37 -5.48
CA TYR A 336 -15.30 14.55 -5.24
C TYR A 336 -15.54 15.54 -4.08
N ASP A 337 -16.75 16.08 -3.99
CA ASP A 337 -17.11 17.03 -2.95
C ASP A 337 -17.34 16.33 -1.60
N LEU A 338 -16.62 16.75 -0.56
CA LEU A 338 -16.89 16.31 0.80
C LEU A 338 -18.09 17.08 1.36
N THR A 339 -19.07 16.36 1.88
CA THR A 339 -20.33 16.90 2.39
C THR A 339 -20.59 16.49 3.83
N ILE A 340 -21.57 17.12 4.50
CA ILE A 340 -21.99 16.73 5.85
C ILE A 340 -22.33 15.24 5.88
N GLY A 341 -21.76 14.55 6.87
CA GLY A 341 -21.86 13.11 7.07
C GLY A 341 -20.71 12.31 6.44
N ALA A 342 -19.87 12.93 5.58
CA ALA A 342 -18.66 12.31 5.11
C ALA A 342 -17.70 12.03 6.27
N SER A 343 -16.96 10.94 6.20
CA SER A 343 -15.98 10.55 7.23
C SER A 343 -14.73 9.91 6.63
N GLY A 344 -13.69 9.79 7.45
CA GLY A 344 -12.46 9.08 7.12
C GLY A 344 -11.28 10.01 6.86
N GLN A 345 -10.18 9.39 6.36
CA GLN A 345 -8.86 10.01 6.25
C GLN A 345 -8.85 11.30 5.41
N LYS A 346 -9.62 11.34 4.31
CA LYS A 346 -9.69 12.54 3.45
C LYS A 346 -10.35 13.74 4.13
N VAL A 347 -11.33 13.48 4.99
CA VAL A 347 -11.94 14.51 5.82
C VAL A 347 -10.94 15.00 6.87
N MET A 348 -10.25 14.09 7.55
CA MET A 348 -9.22 14.42 8.54
C MET A 348 -8.12 15.28 7.91
N GLN A 349 -7.57 14.87 6.77
CA GLN A 349 -6.54 15.62 6.03
C GLN A 349 -7.00 17.05 5.68
N MET A 350 -8.24 17.20 5.21
CA MET A 350 -8.81 18.51 4.93
C MET A 350 -8.94 19.36 6.21
N GLN A 351 -9.38 18.77 7.31
CA GLN A 351 -9.50 19.46 8.59
C GLN A 351 -8.14 19.95 9.13
N GLU A 352 -7.08 19.13 9.02
CA GLU A 352 -5.71 19.50 9.38
C GLU A 352 -5.20 20.66 8.53
N GLN A 353 -5.47 20.66 7.22
CA GLN A 353 -5.11 21.75 6.32
C GLN A 353 -5.85 23.05 6.69
N LEU A 354 -7.15 22.96 6.96
CA LEU A 354 -7.95 24.10 7.44
C LEU A 354 -7.42 24.64 8.76
N ASP A 355 -7.04 23.79 9.71
CA ASP A 355 -6.48 24.20 10.98
C ASP A 355 -5.10 24.87 10.82
N THR A 356 -4.30 24.39 9.87
CA THR A 356 -3.02 25.02 9.51
C THR A 356 -3.22 26.42 8.92
N ILE A 357 -4.21 26.59 8.03
CA ILE A 357 -4.57 27.90 7.47
C ILE A 357 -5.09 28.81 8.59
N ALA A 358 -5.93 28.31 9.49
CA ALA A 358 -6.50 29.07 10.60
C ALA A 358 -5.46 29.57 11.61
N ARG A 359 -4.28 28.96 11.67
CA ARG A 359 -3.15 29.47 12.48
C ARG A 359 -2.61 30.82 11.98
N VAL A 360 -2.68 31.05 10.67
CA VAL A 360 -2.21 32.29 10.03
C VAL A 360 -3.36 33.27 9.84
N TYR A 361 -4.53 32.76 9.46
CA TYR A 361 -5.73 33.54 9.22
C TYR A 361 -6.72 33.36 10.38
N THR A 362 -6.52 34.11 11.45
CA THR A 362 -7.27 33.99 12.73
C THR A 362 -8.77 34.28 12.62
N ALA A 363 -9.26 34.82 11.52
CA ALA A 363 -10.66 34.96 11.22
C ALA A 363 -11.35 33.64 10.86
N ILE A 364 -10.58 32.62 10.48
CA ILE A 364 -11.05 31.26 10.23
C ILE A 364 -11.03 30.53 11.57
N PRO A 365 -12.17 30.10 12.10
CA PRO A 365 -12.22 29.37 13.36
C PRO A 365 -11.53 28.00 13.22
N ARG A 366 -10.94 27.46 14.29
CA ARG A 366 -10.27 26.14 14.28
C ARG A 366 -11.26 24.98 14.26
N VAL A 367 -10.90 23.90 13.61
CA VAL A 367 -11.64 22.63 13.56
C VAL A 367 -10.83 21.54 14.28
N SER A 368 -11.48 20.65 14.98
CA SER A 368 -10.84 19.39 15.39
C SER A 368 -10.68 18.52 14.16
N ALA A 369 -9.48 17.94 13.95
CA ALA A 369 -9.24 16.94 12.92
C ALA A 369 -9.72 15.58 13.47
N ASP A 370 -11.02 15.37 13.45
CA ASP A 370 -11.68 14.16 13.95
C ASP A 370 -12.10 13.19 12.82
N GLY A 371 -11.83 13.58 11.56
CA GLY A 371 -12.19 12.80 10.40
C GLY A 371 -13.69 12.75 10.10
N VAL A 372 -14.54 13.60 10.74
CA VAL A 372 -15.98 13.67 10.50
C VAL A 372 -16.37 15.04 9.95
N PHE A 373 -16.92 15.09 8.74
CA PHE A 373 -17.41 16.32 8.13
C PHE A 373 -18.75 16.72 8.76
N GLY A 374 -18.71 17.43 9.86
CA GLY A 374 -19.85 17.99 10.55
C GLY A 374 -20.14 19.44 10.14
N GLU A 375 -21.17 20.05 10.77
CA GLU A 375 -21.50 21.48 10.57
C GLU A 375 -20.32 22.40 10.88
N GLY A 376 -19.50 22.06 11.87
CA GLY A 376 -18.28 22.79 12.21
C GLY A 376 -17.28 22.79 11.06
N THR A 377 -17.14 21.73 10.30
CA THR A 377 -16.27 21.63 9.13
C THR A 377 -16.87 22.38 7.93
N GLN A 378 -18.19 22.31 7.72
CA GLN A 378 -18.85 22.98 6.61
C GLN A 378 -18.81 24.51 6.67
N LEU A 379 -18.77 25.09 7.86
CA LEU A 379 -18.75 26.55 8.08
C LEU A 379 -17.38 27.19 7.84
N ARG A 380 -16.42 26.48 7.30
CA ARG A 380 -15.02 26.89 7.03
C ARG A 380 -14.77 27.00 5.55
#